data_19edc5a190ead964d3359f020b30fb4a
#
_entry.id   19edc5a190ead964d3359f020b30fb4a
#
_cell.length_a   1.000
_cell.length_b   1.000
_cell.length_c   1.000
_cell.angle_alpha   90.00
_cell.angle_beta   90.00
_cell.angle_gamma   90.00
#
_symmetry.space_group_name_H-M   'P 1'
#
loop_
_entity.id
_entity.type
_entity.pdbx_description
1 polymer ?
#
loop_
_entity_poly.entity_id
_entity_poly.type
_entity_poly.pdbx_seq_one_letter_code
_entity_poly.pdbx_strand_id
1 'polypeptide(L)'
;MKLRRRLALLLVAGLFAPACGDDITGPTGNQAVLAVTVDPNPVPASQSPLTGVVSVGYKIVITETNGGSGELLFVSSQIYDPETGQQVALNYFDGADLIVFVGTKKMEPLATLEVTQTSSYILPDFRTAAQLTVNVQMKDDRGNLLNQSLLVKIE
;
A
#
# COMPACT_ATOMS: atom_id res chain seq x y z
N MET A 1 -25.51 83.12 -32.03
CA MET A 1 -26.13 81.83 -31.91
C MET A 1 -25.02 80.79 -31.51
N LYS A 2 -25.04 80.38 -30.25
CA LYS A 2 -24.03 79.41 -29.73
C LYS A 2 -24.76 78.11 -29.37
N LEU A 3 -24.45 77.05 -30.17
CA LEU A 3 -25.00 75.73 -29.99
C LEU A 3 -24.14 74.96 -28.98
N ARG A 4 -24.65 74.69 -27.80
CA ARG A 4 -23.99 73.89 -26.77
C ARG A 4 -24.28 72.41 -27.03
N ARG A 5 -23.26 71.67 -27.48
CA ARG A 5 -23.28 70.19 -27.54
C ARG A 5 -23.11 69.68 -26.13
N ARG A 6 -24.16 69.00 -25.60
CA ARG A 6 -24.04 68.21 -24.38
C ARG A 6 -23.56 66.81 -24.74
N LEU A 7 -22.37 66.51 -24.27
CA LEU A 7 -21.78 65.17 -24.36
C LEU A 7 -22.43 64.29 -23.26
N ALA A 8 -23.23 63.32 -23.65
CA ALA A 8 -23.76 62.31 -22.71
C ALA A 8 -22.71 61.23 -22.52
N LEU A 9 -22.16 61.14 -21.31
CA LEU A 9 -21.24 60.10 -20.90
C LEU A 9 -22.09 58.88 -20.48
N LEU A 10 -22.10 57.82 -21.33
CA LEU A 10 -22.70 56.53 -20.99
C LEU A 10 -21.71 55.77 -20.14
N LEU A 11 -22.00 55.65 -18.85
CA LEU A 11 -21.30 54.81 -17.89
C LEU A 11 -21.81 53.38 -18.07
N VAL A 12 -21.07 52.52 -18.74
CA VAL A 12 -21.34 51.09 -18.82
C VAL A 12 -20.77 50.46 -17.53
N ALA A 13 -21.66 50.26 -16.55
CA ALA A 13 -21.36 49.46 -15.37
C ALA A 13 -21.35 47.98 -15.78
N GLY A 14 -20.14 47.46 -16.05
CA GLY A 14 -19.92 46.03 -16.24
C GLY A 14 -20.18 45.30 -14.93
N LEU A 15 -21.27 44.56 -14.86
CA LEU A 15 -21.50 43.55 -13.83
C LEU A 15 -20.46 42.43 -13.98
N PHE A 16 -19.41 42.50 -13.20
CA PHE A 16 -18.58 41.33 -12.93
C PHE A 16 -19.38 40.41 -12.00
N ALA A 17 -20.07 39.43 -12.55
CA ALA A 17 -20.51 38.28 -11.79
C ALA A 17 -19.26 37.55 -11.32
N PRO A 18 -19.05 37.30 -10.01
CA PRO A 18 -18.07 36.37 -9.57
C PRO A 18 -18.49 35.00 -10.13
N ALA A 19 -17.73 34.46 -11.07
CA ALA A 19 -17.82 33.05 -11.42
C ALA A 19 -17.56 32.30 -10.12
N CYS A 20 -18.62 31.69 -9.54
CA CYS A 20 -18.44 30.61 -8.59
C CYS A 20 -17.57 29.58 -9.30
N GLY A 21 -16.29 29.57 -8.97
CA GLY A 21 -15.42 28.49 -9.32
C GLY A 21 -16.05 27.25 -8.68
N ASP A 22 -16.44 26.29 -9.49
CA ASP A 22 -16.68 24.94 -9.03
C ASP A 22 -15.44 24.58 -8.23
N ASP A 23 -15.59 24.46 -6.90
CA ASP A 23 -14.61 23.85 -6.05
C ASP A 23 -14.43 22.43 -6.59
N ILE A 24 -13.41 22.29 -7.44
CA ILE A 24 -12.87 20.97 -7.75
C ILE A 24 -12.21 20.52 -6.44
N THR A 25 -13.03 20.04 -5.52
CA THR A 25 -12.56 19.29 -4.36
C THR A 25 -12.03 17.94 -4.88
N GLY A 26 -10.90 18.01 -5.55
CA GLY A 26 -10.05 16.85 -5.70
C GLY A 26 -9.69 16.37 -4.29
N PRO A 27 -9.33 15.09 -4.10
CA PRO A 27 -9.01 14.54 -2.80
C PRO A 27 -7.95 15.42 -2.12
N THR A 28 -8.34 16.10 -1.03
CA THR A 28 -7.56 17.09 -0.28
C THR A 28 -6.59 16.47 0.71
N GLY A 29 -6.16 15.23 0.48
CA GLY A 29 -5.19 14.54 1.34
C GLY A 29 -3.77 14.55 0.76
N ASN A 30 -2.78 14.22 1.56
CA ASN A 30 -1.45 13.88 1.08
C ASN A 30 -1.51 12.62 0.21
N GLN A 31 -0.60 12.50 -0.75
CA GLN A 31 -0.41 11.23 -1.43
C GLN A 31 0.07 10.20 -0.40
N ALA A 32 -0.53 9.02 -0.37
CA ALA A 32 -0.07 7.96 0.52
C ALA A 32 1.33 7.47 0.16
N VAL A 33 2.09 7.10 1.18
CA VAL A 33 3.42 6.46 1.03
C VAL A 33 3.48 5.28 1.98
N LEU A 34 3.78 4.10 1.45
CA LEU A 34 3.88 2.87 2.22
C LEU A 34 5.31 2.55 2.60
N ALA A 35 5.51 2.20 3.87
CA ALA A 35 6.67 1.46 4.36
C ALA A 35 6.23 0.04 4.74
N VAL A 36 7.01 -0.96 4.31
CA VAL A 36 6.74 -2.37 4.61
C VAL A 36 7.95 -2.96 5.31
N THR A 37 7.71 -3.63 6.44
CA THR A 37 8.73 -4.38 7.17
C THR A 37 8.22 -5.77 7.54
N VAL A 38 9.13 -6.66 7.90
CA VAL A 38 8.82 -8.01 8.40
C VAL A 38 9.45 -8.16 9.77
N ASP A 39 8.71 -8.73 10.71
CA ASP A 39 9.14 -8.97 12.08
C ASP A 39 8.87 -10.43 12.48
N PRO A 40 9.90 -11.17 12.94
CA PRO A 40 11.31 -10.80 13.02
C PRO A 40 12.00 -10.74 11.66
N ASN A 41 13.14 -10.05 11.58
CA ASN A 41 13.99 -9.97 10.40
C ASN A 41 15.48 -10.14 10.82
N PRO A 42 16.17 -11.24 10.42
CA PRO A 42 15.70 -12.34 9.58
C PRO A 42 14.56 -13.15 10.23
N VAL A 43 13.81 -13.88 9.38
CA VAL A 43 12.73 -14.76 9.86
C VAL A 43 13.35 -16.07 10.34
N PRO A 44 13.12 -16.49 11.61
CA PRO A 44 13.63 -17.75 12.11
C PRO A 44 12.88 -18.94 11.52
N ALA A 45 13.61 -19.97 11.13
CA ALA A 45 13.07 -21.22 10.63
C ALA A 45 13.08 -22.31 11.72
N SER A 46 12.03 -23.12 11.75
CA SER A 46 11.96 -24.33 12.58
C SER A 46 11.72 -25.53 11.69
N GLN A 47 12.61 -26.53 11.74
CA GLN A 47 12.52 -27.72 10.91
C GLN A 47 12.16 -28.97 11.72
N SER A 48 11.22 -29.75 11.19
CA SER A 48 10.92 -31.08 11.70
C SER A 48 12.02 -32.06 11.28
N PRO A 49 12.73 -32.70 12.23
CA PRO A 49 13.80 -33.65 11.90
C PRO A 49 13.30 -34.93 11.23
N LEU A 50 12.01 -35.25 11.37
CA LEU A 50 11.41 -36.46 10.81
C LEU A 50 10.91 -36.26 9.37
N THR A 51 10.40 -35.09 9.06
CA THR A 51 9.72 -34.82 7.78
C THR A 51 10.50 -33.86 6.88
N GLY A 52 11.49 -33.16 7.42
CA GLY A 52 12.18 -32.09 6.71
C GLY A 52 11.34 -30.82 6.46
N VAL A 53 10.08 -30.81 6.93
CA VAL A 53 9.21 -29.63 6.81
C VAL A 53 9.78 -28.50 7.63
N VAL A 54 9.98 -27.36 6.99
CA VAL A 54 10.38 -26.10 7.62
C VAL A 54 9.11 -25.28 7.86
N SER A 55 8.94 -24.77 9.06
CA SER A 55 7.85 -23.89 9.43
C SER A 55 8.42 -22.53 9.84
N VAL A 56 7.78 -21.46 9.36
CA VAL A 56 8.14 -20.07 9.67
C VAL A 56 6.91 -19.30 10.07
N GLY A 57 7.06 -18.42 11.07
CA GLY A 57 6.03 -17.47 11.49
C GLY A 57 6.62 -16.07 11.47
N TYR A 58 5.88 -15.13 10.91
CA TYR A 58 6.30 -13.73 10.80
C TYR A 58 5.10 -12.79 10.70
N LYS A 59 5.36 -11.53 10.90
CA LYS A 59 4.41 -10.45 10.80
C LYS A 59 4.86 -9.48 9.72
N ILE A 60 3.98 -9.18 8.79
CA ILE A 60 4.17 -8.09 7.81
C ILE A 60 3.57 -6.85 8.42
N VAL A 61 4.39 -5.82 8.61
CA VAL A 61 3.98 -4.52 9.17
C VAL A 61 3.96 -3.51 8.02
N ILE A 62 2.79 -2.96 7.77
CA ILE A 62 2.53 -2.01 6.69
C ILE A 62 2.17 -0.68 7.33
N THR A 63 2.98 0.35 7.10
CA THR A 63 2.78 1.69 7.70
C THR A 63 2.59 2.72 6.59
N GLU A 64 1.54 3.52 6.69
CA GLU A 64 1.39 4.74 5.91
C GLU A 64 2.21 5.85 6.57
N THR A 65 3.08 6.56 5.83
CA THR A 65 4.11 7.45 6.40
C THR A 65 3.99 8.91 6.01
N ASN A 66 3.04 9.28 5.17
CA ASN A 66 2.91 10.65 4.63
C ASN A 66 1.55 11.32 4.89
N GLY A 67 0.69 10.70 5.70
CA GLY A 67 -0.63 11.24 6.04
C GLY A 67 -1.66 11.12 4.92
N GLY A 68 -1.46 10.22 3.97
CA GLY A 68 -2.45 9.81 2.99
C GLY A 68 -3.33 8.67 3.49
N SER A 69 -4.36 8.33 2.74
CA SER A 69 -5.26 7.21 3.01
C SER A 69 -5.50 6.39 1.76
N GLY A 70 -6.08 5.20 1.93
CA GLY A 70 -6.41 4.33 0.81
C GLY A 70 -6.87 2.93 1.23
N GLU A 71 -6.86 2.01 0.27
CA GLU A 71 -7.23 0.62 0.49
C GLU A 71 -6.14 -0.33 0.01
N LEU A 72 -5.76 -1.28 0.86
CA LEU A 72 -4.93 -2.40 0.46
C LEU A 72 -5.73 -3.29 -0.51
N LEU A 73 -5.13 -3.57 -1.65
CA LEU A 73 -5.69 -4.45 -2.67
C LEU A 73 -5.27 -5.88 -2.43
N PHE A 74 -4.00 -6.08 -2.08
CA PHE A 74 -3.49 -7.38 -1.66
C PHE A 74 -2.20 -7.25 -0.83
N VAL A 75 -1.93 -8.30 -0.06
CA VAL A 75 -0.65 -8.60 0.59
C VAL A 75 -0.28 -10.02 0.22
N SER A 76 0.89 -10.23 -0.35
CA SER A 76 1.39 -11.57 -0.65
C SER A 76 2.78 -11.79 -0.09
N SER A 77 3.06 -13.03 0.23
CA SER A 77 4.39 -13.49 0.63
C SER A 77 4.75 -14.77 -0.11
N GLN A 78 5.91 -14.80 -0.71
CA GLN A 78 6.41 -15.89 -1.53
C GLN A 78 7.75 -16.33 -0.98
N ILE A 79 7.91 -17.64 -0.75
CA ILE A 79 9.16 -18.21 -0.28
C ILE A 79 9.83 -18.93 -1.45
N TYR A 80 11.10 -18.63 -1.65
CA TYR A 80 11.91 -19.17 -2.73
C TYR A 80 13.11 -19.93 -2.19
N ASP A 81 13.44 -21.03 -2.84
CA ASP A 81 14.74 -21.68 -2.69
C ASP A 81 15.82 -20.78 -3.31
N PRO A 82 16.80 -20.30 -2.52
CA PRO A 82 17.81 -19.36 -3.02
C PRO A 82 18.78 -19.97 -4.03
N GLU A 83 18.90 -21.31 -4.09
CA GLU A 83 19.80 -21.98 -5.03
C GLU A 83 19.17 -22.21 -6.41
N THR A 84 17.88 -22.54 -6.41
CA THR A 84 17.18 -22.88 -7.67
C THR A 84 16.29 -21.74 -8.17
N GLY A 85 15.96 -20.78 -7.31
CA GLY A 85 14.97 -19.74 -7.58
C GLY A 85 13.53 -20.27 -7.64
N GLN A 86 13.29 -21.53 -7.27
CA GLN A 86 11.97 -22.13 -7.27
C GLN A 86 11.12 -21.57 -6.12
N GLN A 87 9.87 -21.19 -6.41
CA GLN A 87 8.90 -20.85 -5.38
C GLN A 87 8.45 -22.14 -4.67
N VAL A 88 8.58 -22.15 -3.34
CA VAL A 88 8.26 -23.31 -2.49
C VAL A 88 7.06 -23.07 -1.58
N ALA A 89 6.68 -21.80 -1.36
CA ALA A 89 5.44 -21.46 -0.66
C ALA A 89 4.89 -20.12 -1.15
N LEU A 90 3.59 -19.95 -1.02
CA LEU A 90 2.84 -18.72 -1.35
C LEU A 90 1.72 -18.52 -0.36
N ASN A 91 1.63 -17.35 0.24
CA ASN A 91 0.44 -16.82 0.89
C ASN A 91 -0.04 -15.60 0.12
N TYR A 92 -1.33 -15.49 -0.08
CA TYR A 92 -1.95 -14.38 -0.78
C TYR A 92 -3.23 -13.98 -0.04
N PHE A 93 -3.35 -12.71 0.31
CA PHE A 93 -4.52 -12.13 0.93
C PHE A 93 -5.01 -11.00 0.05
N ASP A 94 -6.17 -11.15 -0.54
CA ASP A 94 -6.85 -10.06 -1.23
C ASP A 94 -7.57 -9.13 -0.24
N GLY A 95 -8.26 -8.12 -0.76
CA GLY A 95 -8.97 -7.15 0.09
C GLY A 95 -10.09 -7.79 0.94
N ALA A 96 -10.69 -8.90 0.51
CA ALA A 96 -11.71 -9.61 1.28
C ALA A 96 -11.06 -10.42 2.42
N ASP A 97 -9.96 -11.10 2.12
CA ASP A 97 -9.17 -11.83 3.13
C ASP A 97 -8.64 -10.89 4.20
N LEU A 98 -8.14 -9.69 3.82
CA LEU A 98 -7.65 -8.70 4.77
C LEU A 98 -8.75 -8.24 5.74
N ILE A 99 -9.99 -8.09 5.29
CA ILE A 99 -11.12 -7.77 6.18
C ILE A 99 -11.35 -8.91 7.18
N VAL A 100 -11.26 -10.16 6.74
CA VAL A 100 -11.50 -11.34 7.60
C VAL A 100 -10.38 -11.54 8.61
N PHE A 101 -9.11 -11.48 8.19
CA PHE A 101 -7.96 -11.85 9.01
C PHE A 101 -7.34 -10.68 9.78
N VAL A 102 -7.46 -9.46 9.27
CA VAL A 102 -6.87 -8.24 9.86
C VAL A 102 -7.94 -7.31 10.43
N GLY A 103 -9.20 -7.48 10.01
CA GLY A 103 -10.34 -6.66 10.42
C GLY A 103 -10.59 -5.45 9.52
N THR A 104 -9.66 -5.09 8.66
CA THR A 104 -9.80 -3.98 7.71
C THR A 104 -8.82 -4.11 6.55
N LYS A 105 -9.19 -3.56 5.40
CA LYS A 105 -8.27 -3.29 4.28
C LYS A 105 -7.95 -1.80 4.13
N LYS A 106 -8.59 -0.93 4.94
CA LYS A 106 -8.34 0.51 4.90
C LYS A 106 -7.06 0.88 5.61
N MET A 107 -6.31 1.76 4.97
CA MET A 107 -5.16 2.46 5.55
C MET A 107 -5.56 3.90 5.81
N GLU A 108 -5.73 4.24 7.08
CA GLU A 108 -5.93 5.62 7.50
C GLU A 108 -4.58 6.38 7.48
N PRO A 109 -4.61 7.73 7.50
CA PRO A 109 -3.39 8.52 7.55
C PRO A 109 -2.49 8.14 8.74
N LEU A 110 -1.23 7.88 8.48
CA LEU A 110 -0.21 7.49 9.47
C LEU A 110 -0.54 6.20 10.24
N ALA A 111 -1.47 5.38 9.72
CA ALA A 111 -1.83 4.11 10.33
C ALA A 111 -0.81 3.01 10.06
N THR A 112 -0.82 2.01 10.92
CA THR A 112 -0.06 0.76 10.76
C THR A 112 -1.03 -0.41 10.78
N LEU A 113 -0.89 -1.33 9.83
CA LEU A 113 -1.58 -2.61 9.79
C LEU A 113 -0.57 -3.74 9.92
N GLU A 114 -0.94 -4.79 10.64
CA GLU A 114 -0.13 -5.97 10.84
C GLU A 114 -0.84 -7.20 10.28
N VAL A 115 -0.13 -7.94 9.41
CA VAL A 115 -0.62 -9.20 8.83
C VAL A 115 0.27 -10.34 9.34
N THR A 116 -0.24 -11.11 10.30
CA THR A 116 0.47 -12.28 10.83
C THR A 116 0.30 -13.46 9.87
N GLN A 117 1.40 -14.10 9.53
CA GLN A 117 1.43 -15.23 8.62
C GLN A 117 2.26 -16.39 9.17
N THR A 118 1.88 -17.60 8.77
CA THR A 118 2.67 -18.81 8.94
C THR A 118 2.78 -19.50 7.59
N SER A 119 3.95 -20.04 7.30
CA SER A 119 4.19 -20.79 6.07
C SER A 119 4.98 -22.06 6.38
N SER A 120 4.81 -23.07 5.55
CA SER A 120 5.61 -24.29 5.62
C SER A 120 6.11 -24.65 4.23
N TYR A 121 7.35 -25.14 4.16
CA TYR A 121 7.98 -25.56 2.92
C TYR A 121 8.97 -26.70 3.16
N ILE A 122 9.43 -27.31 2.09
CA ILE A 122 10.50 -28.33 2.11
C ILE A 122 11.54 -27.92 1.08
N LEU A 123 12.80 -27.93 1.48
CA LEU A 123 13.94 -27.77 0.58
C LEU A 123 14.72 -29.07 0.47
N PRO A 124 15.43 -29.32 -0.66
CA PRO A 124 16.34 -30.43 -0.79
C PRO A 124 17.42 -30.44 0.32
N ASP A 125 17.94 -31.60 0.63
CA ASP A 125 19.06 -31.79 1.54
C ASP A 125 18.83 -31.23 2.96
N PHE A 126 17.57 -31.21 3.41
CA PHE A 126 17.17 -30.69 4.73
C PHE A 126 17.65 -29.26 5.01
N ARG A 127 17.81 -28.45 3.97
CA ARG A 127 18.11 -27.01 4.13
C ARG A 127 16.94 -26.28 4.72
N THR A 128 17.24 -25.24 5.50
CA THR A 128 16.22 -24.36 6.11
C THR A 128 16.22 -22.96 5.51
N ALA A 129 17.41 -22.49 5.11
CA ALA A 129 17.58 -21.13 4.60
C ALA A 129 16.82 -20.91 3.29
N ALA A 130 16.01 -19.85 3.25
CA ALA A 130 15.20 -19.48 2.11
C ALA A 130 15.11 -17.96 1.96
N GLN A 131 14.50 -17.50 0.87
CA GLN A 131 14.21 -16.08 0.64
C GLN A 131 12.70 -15.86 0.68
N LEU A 132 12.27 -14.89 1.49
CA LEU A 132 10.91 -14.42 1.57
C LEU A 132 10.79 -13.11 0.79
N THR A 133 9.92 -13.07 -0.21
CA THR A 133 9.51 -11.85 -0.91
C THR A 133 8.12 -11.47 -0.47
N VAL A 134 7.98 -10.29 0.08
CA VAL A 134 6.68 -9.70 0.44
C VAL A 134 6.31 -8.64 -0.60
N ASN A 135 5.09 -8.71 -1.13
CA ASN A 135 4.55 -7.69 -2.03
C ASN A 135 3.26 -7.14 -1.45
N VAL A 136 3.14 -5.82 -1.44
CA VAL A 136 1.97 -5.09 -0.97
C VAL A 136 1.52 -4.14 -2.06
N GLN A 137 0.22 -4.16 -2.37
CA GLN A 137 -0.38 -3.19 -3.28
C GLN A 137 -1.52 -2.45 -2.57
N MET A 138 -1.54 -1.15 -2.72
CA MET A 138 -2.57 -0.26 -2.22
C MET A 138 -3.05 0.69 -3.32
N LYS A 139 -4.32 1.05 -3.30
CA LYS A 139 -4.88 2.17 -4.06
C LYS A 139 -5.15 3.31 -3.10
N ASP A 140 -4.50 4.46 -3.31
CA ASP A 140 -4.77 5.63 -2.49
C ASP A 140 -6.10 6.29 -2.86
N ASP A 141 -6.59 7.20 -2.01
CA ASP A 141 -7.86 7.92 -2.23
C ASP A 141 -7.82 8.86 -3.45
N ARG A 142 -6.65 9.10 -4.01
CA ARG A 142 -6.45 9.81 -5.28
C ARG A 142 -6.53 8.90 -6.50
N GLY A 143 -6.65 7.58 -6.28
CA GLY A 143 -6.71 6.58 -7.34
C GLY A 143 -5.35 6.05 -7.79
N ASN A 144 -4.23 6.46 -7.17
CA ASN A 144 -2.91 5.98 -7.52
C ASN A 144 -2.69 4.57 -6.96
N LEU A 145 -2.02 3.72 -7.75
CA LEU A 145 -1.57 2.41 -7.31
C LEU A 145 -0.16 2.50 -6.74
N LEU A 146 -0.02 2.09 -5.49
CA LEU A 146 1.24 2.00 -4.76
C LEU A 146 1.64 0.54 -4.64
N ASN A 147 2.88 0.23 -5.01
CA ASN A 147 3.43 -1.11 -4.94
C ASN A 147 4.70 -1.05 -4.08
N GLN A 148 4.80 -1.93 -3.09
CA GLN A 148 5.99 -2.13 -2.29
C GLN A 148 6.40 -3.59 -2.33
N SER A 149 7.69 -3.83 -2.49
CA SER A 149 8.27 -5.16 -2.46
C SER A 149 9.46 -5.18 -1.50
N LEU A 150 9.52 -6.20 -0.66
CA LEU A 150 10.57 -6.39 0.33
C LEU A 150 11.12 -7.80 0.24
N LEU A 151 12.44 -7.94 0.24
CA LEU A 151 13.15 -9.22 0.30
C LEU A 151 13.72 -9.40 1.70
N VAL A 152 13.44 -10.55 2.32
CA VAL A 152 13.88 -10.91 3.67
C VAL A 152 14.52 -12.30 3.64
N LYS A 153 15.52 -12.52 4.49
CA LYS A 153 16.12 -13.84 4.67
C LYS A 153 15.33 -14.67 5.67
N ILE A 154 15.25 -15.97 5.42
CA ILE A 154 14.82 -17.00 6.36
C ILE A 154 16.07 -17.79 6.77
N GLU A 155 16.30 -17.93 8.10
CA GLU A 155 17.50 -18.57 8.68
C GLU A 155 17.13 -19.55 9.80
#